data_44cafecb0fba0cde929152404fe675ec
#
_entry.id   44cafecb0fba0cde929152404fe675ec
#
_cell.length_a   1.000
_cell.length_b   1.000
_cell.length_c   1.000
_cell.angle_alpha   90.00
_cell.angle_beta   90.00
_cell.angle_gamma   90.00
#
_symmetry.space_group_name_H-M   'P 1'
#
loop_
_entity.id
_entity.type
_entity.pdbx_description
1 polymer ?
#
loop_
_entity_poly.entity_id
_entity_poly.type
_entity_poly.pdbx_seq_one_letter_code
_entity_poly.pdbx_strand_id
1 'polypeptide(L)'
;MGRSVPHNLKSTHQTEFVKIFNSLCGRYGRWEIWQDFITLAAIAISNTVDRSQATEREKTYMTIAGKYKPEEMLKFSQMLQEVVIGMDFNPDQDFLGELYMALDLGNDHAGQFFTPYNVCRMMAEITGTDLQARIERDGWISVNDCACGAGALLVAFANACTRQKINYQTSVLFVAQ
;
A
#
# COMPACT_ATOMS: atom_id res chain seq x y z
N MET A 1 10.72 18.49 19.10
CA MET A 1 11.80 17.50 18.96
C MET A 1 11.36 16.51 17.88
N GLY A 2 12.03 16.52 16.70
CA GLY A 2 11.72 15.56 15.64
C GLY A 2 12.07 14.15 16.10
N ARG A 3 11.12 13.19 15.97
CA ARG A 3 11.42 11.78 16.22
C ARG A 3 12.47 11.29 15.19
N SER A 4 13.43 10.50 15.65
CA SER A 4 14.41 9.86 14.78
C SER A 4 13.73 8.92 13.78
N VAL A 5 14.35 8.74 12.62
CA VAL A 5 13.94 7.72 11.65
C VAL A 5 14.08 6.33 12.28
N PRO A 6 13.09 5.44 12.19
CA PRO A 6 13.20 4.09 12.72
C PRO A 6 14.37 3.32 12.10
N HIS A 7 15.10 2.56 12.92
CA HIS A 7 16.26 1.79 12.47
C HIS A 7 15.93 0.50 11.69
N ASN A 8 14.66 0.10 11.67
CA ASN A 8 14.20 -1.15 11.05
C ASN A 8 13.68 -1.00 9.62
N LEU A 9 13.86 0.18 9.01
CA LEU A 9 13.49 0.40 7.62
C LEU A 9 14.44 -0.33 6.68
N LYS A 10 13.88 -0.98 5.65
CA LYS A 10 14.63 -1.86 4.75
C LYS A 10 15.18 -1.16 3.51
N SER A 11 14.65 0.01 3.16
CA SER A 11 15.04 0.73 1.96
C SER A 11 15.31 2.21 2.20
N THR A 12 16.13 2.79 1.31
CA THR A 12 16.37 4.24 1.29
C THR A 12 15.08 5.01 1.04
N HIS A 13 14.19 4.49 0.19
CA HIS A 13 12.90 5.11 -0.13
C HIS A 13 11.95 5.15 1.06
N GLN A 14 11.91 4.09 1.87
CA GLN A 14 11.17 4.12 3.14
C GLN A 14 11.76 5.17 4.10
N THR A 15 13.08 5.28 4.14
CA THR A 15 13.76 6.28 4.98
C THR A 15 13.42 7.71 4.56
N GLU A 16 13.45 8.01 3.26
CA GLU A 16 13.09 9.34 2.74
C GLU A 16 11.59 9.64 2.96
N PHE A 17 10.72 8.67 2.70
CA PHE A 17 9.30 8.80 3.05
C PHE A 17 9.10 9.23 4.51
N VAL A 18 9.75 8.54 5.45
CA VAL A 18 9.63 8.85 6.88
C VAL A 18 10.17 10.24 7.23
N LYS A 19 11.25 10.69 6.61
CA LYS A 19 11.76 12.06 6.80
C LYS A 19 10.73 13.10 6.35
N ILE A 20 10.15 12.92 5.17
CA ILE A 20 9.13 13.82 4.63
C ILE A 20 7.89 13.80 5.54
N PHE A 21 7.40 12.63 5.91
CA PHE A 21 6.28 12.42 6.80
C PHE A 21 6.49 13.14 8.15
N ASN A 22 7.65 12.94 8.79
CA ASN A 22 7.99 13.55 10.06
C ASN A 22 8.09 15.09 9.96
N SER A 23 8.38 15.64 8.79
CA SER A 23 8.41 17.09 8.58
C SER A 23 7.03 17.75 8.60
N LEU A 24 5.95 16.99 8.47
CA LEU A 24 4.55 17.44 8.64
C LEU A 24 4.07 17.27 10.09
N CYS A 25 4.70 16.34 10.84
CA CYS A 25 4.37 16.10 12.24
C CYS A 25 4.70 17.32 13.12
N GLY A 26 3.82 17.59 14.07
CA GLY A 26 3.96 18.75 14.96
C GLY A 26 2.91 19.82 14.70
N ARG A 27 2.49 20.01 13.45
CA ARG A 27 1.32 20.79 13.09
C ARG A 27 0.07 19.93 12.97
N TYR A 28 0.23 18.72 12.41
CA TYR A 28 -0.82 17.73 12.20
C TYR A 28 -0.53 16.45 12.98
N GLY A 29 -1.59 15.73 13.34
CA GLY A 29 -1.48 14.41 13.96
C GLY A 29 -0.89 13.37 13.01
N ARG A 30 -0.05 12.46 13.52
CA ARG A 30 0.58 11.41 12.71
C ARG A 30 -0.46 10.55 11.99
N TRP A 31 -1.49 10.13 12.70
CA TRP A 31 -2.58 9.35 12.14
C TRP A 31 -3.34 10.11 11.05
N GLU A 32 -3.61 11.40 11.27
CA GLU A 32 -4.25 12.27 10.28
C GLU A 32 -3.42 12.36 9.00
N ILE A 33 -2.10 12.64 9.10
CA ILE A 33 -1.21 12.69 7.94
C ILE A 33 -1.23 11.37 7.18
N TRP A 34 -1.19 10.24 7.90
CA TRP A 34 -1.21 8.92 7.27
C TRP A 34 -2.51 8.65 6.52
N GLN A 35 -3.65 8.88 7.17
CA GLN A 35 -4.98 8.71 6.55
C GLN A 35 -5.13 9.60 5.32
N ASP A 36 -4.77 10.87 5.45
CA ASP A 36 -4.86 11.83 4.35
C ASP A 36 -3.91 11.42 3.20
N PHE A 37 -2.69 10.97 3.51
CA PHE A 37 -1.77 10.45 2.50
C PHE A 37 -2.35 9.26 1.73
N ILE A 38 -2.82 8.23 2.43
CA ILE A 38 -3.37 7.03 1.78
C ILE A 38 -4.59 7.39 0.94
N THR A 39 -5.46 8.27 1.44
CA THR A 39 -6.66 8.70 0.71
C THR A 39 -6.31 9.50 -0.54
N LEU A 40 -5.41 10.49 -0.44
CA LEU A 40 -4.96 11.29 -1.58
C LEU A 40 -4.28 10.42 -2.64
N ALA A 41 -3.39 9.53 -2.23
CA ALA A 41 -2.70 8.61 -3.13
C ALA A 41 -3.67 7.66 -3.85
N ALA A 42 -4.60 7.05 -3.11
CA ALA A 42 -5.63 6.17 -3.67
C ALA A 42 -6.52 6.89 -4.69
N ILE A 43 -6.95 8.12 -4.39
CA ILE A 43 -7.74 8.94 -5.30
C ILE A 43 -6.94 9.29 -6.57
N ALA A 44 -5.69 9.73 -6.41
CA ALA A 44 -4.83 10.09 -7.53
C ALA A 44 -4.64 8.90 -8.49
N ILE A 45 -4.40 7.70 -7.97
CA ILE A 45 -4.25 6.49 -8.78
C ILE A 45 -5.60 6.08 -9.41
N SER A 46 -6.66 6.03 -8.61
CA SER A 46 -7.98 5.57 -9.08
C SER A 46 -8.56 6.44 -10.19
N ASN A 47 -8.40 7.76 -10.09
CA ASN A 47 -8.92 8.70 -11.09
C ASN A 47 -8.22 8.60 -12.45
N THR A 48 -7.05 7.95 -12.54
CA THR A 48 -6.36 7.69 -13.81
C THR A 48 -6.96 6.51 -14.57
N VAL A 49 -7.52 5.52 -13.86
CA VAL A 49 -7.99 4.25 -14.45
C VAL A 49 -9.51 4.10 -14.44
N ASP A 50 -10.19 4.67 -13.43
CA ASP A 50 -11.65 4.63 -13.32
C ASP A 50 -12.20 6.03 -13.11
N ARG A 51 -12.97 6.52 -14.10
CA ARG A 51 -13.60 7.84 -14.07
C ARG A 51 -15.06 7.84 -13.60
N SER A 52 -15.64 6.69 -13.33
CA SER A 52 -17.05 6.56 -12.95
C SER A 52 -17.41 7.35 -11.68
N GLN A 53 -16.47 7.40 -10.73
CA GLN A 53 -16.62 8.11 -9.45
C GLN A 53 -15.65 9.30 -9.28
N ALA A 54 -15.02 9.73 -10.37
CA ALA A 54 -13.97 10.76 -10.30
C ALA A 54 -14.45 12.07 -9.67
N THR A 55 -15.66 12.50 -9.96
CA THR A 55 -16.23 13.75 -9.40
C THR A 55 -16.35 13.70 -7.88
N GLU A 56 -16.78 12.56 -7.32
CA GLU A 56 -16.95 12.41 -5.87
C GLU A 56 -15.60 12.27 -5.17
N ARG A 57 -14.68 11.51 -5.78
CA ARG A 57 -13.29 11.40 -5.31
C ARG A 57 -12.58 12.74 -5.32
N GLU A 58 -12.79 13.56 -6.37
CA GLU A 58 -12.17 14.88 -6.47
C GLU A 58 -12.65 15.82 -5.37
N LYS A 59 -13.94 15.80 -5.01
CA LYS A 59 -14.45 16.57 -3.86
C LYS A 59 -13.74 16.18 -2.56
N THR A 60 -13.56 14.88 -2.34
CA THR A 60 -12.83 14.37 -1.17
C THR A 60 -11.37 14.83 -1.22
N TYR A 61 -10.72 14.71 -2.39
CA TYR A 61 -9.35 15.17 -2.60
C TYR A 61 -9.19 16.65 -2.24
N MET A 62 -10.05 17.51 -2.80
CA MET A 62 -10.02 18.96 -2.55
C MET A 62 -10.31 19.32 -1.10
N THR A 63 -11.19 18.56 -0.44
CA THR A 63 -11.47 18.76 1.00
C THR A 63 -10.23 18.47 1.84
N ILE A 64 -9.52 17.38 1.57
CA ILE A 64 -8.28 17.05 2.26
C ILE A 64 -7.19 18.04 1.92
N ALA A 65 -6.99 18.33 0.63
CA ALA A 65 -5.96 19.27 0.17
C ALA A 65 -6.12 20.67 0.78
N GLY A 66 -7.37 21.10 1.01
CA GLY A 66 -7.68 22.38 1.64
C GLY A 66 -7.22 22.53 3.10
N LYS A 67 -6.86 21.44 3.77
CA LYS A 67 -6.30 21.46 5.14
C LYS A 67 -4.83 21.92 5.15
N TYR A 68 -4.13 21.74 4.02
CA TYR A 68 -2.69 21.88 3.90
C TYR A 68 -2.31 23.10 3.07
N LYS A 69 -1.15 23.67 3.36
CA LYS A 69 -0.57 24.72 2.52
C LYS A 69 0.01 24.10 1.24
N PRO A 70 0.19 24.88 0.16
CA PRO A 70 0.74 24.37 -1.09
C PRO A 70 2.09 23.65 -0.94
N GLU A 71 2.99 24.19 -0.10
CA GLU A 71 4.28 23.55 0.19
C GLU A 71 4.17 22.25 0.98
N GLU A 72 3.11 22.10 1.78
CA GLU A 72 2.80 20.86 2.52
C GLU A 72 2.17 19.82 1.59
N MET A 73 1.31 20.24 0.65
CA MET A 73 0.75 19.35 -0.39
C MET A 73 1.84 18.77 -1.29
N LEU A 74 2.89 19.55 -1.60
CA LEU A 74 4.04 19.01 -2.35
C LEU A 74 4.69 17.83 -1.63
N LYS A 75 4.72 17.82 -0.31
CA LYS A 75 5.27 16.71 0.49
C LYS A 75 4.46 15.41 0.33
N PHE A 76 3.14 15.51 0.17
CA PHE A 76 2.31 14.33 -0.13
C PHE A 76 2.67 13.73 -1.49
N SER A 77 2.91 14.55 -2.49
CA SER A 77 3.38 14.10 -3.81
C SER A 77 4.77 13.47 -3.73
N GLN A 78 5.69 14.05 -2.93
CA GLN A 78 7.02 13.48 -2.70
C GLN A 78 6.94 12.13 -1.97
N MET A 79 6.07 12.00 -0.97
CA MET A 79 5.85 10.70 -0.29
C MET A 79 5.32 9.65 -1.29
N LEU A 80 4.38 10.00 -2.17
CA LEU A 80 3.89 9.09 -3.20
C LEU A 80 5.00 8.70 -4.19
N GLN A 81 5.86 9.65 -4.56
CA GLN A 81 7.02 9.37 -5.40
C GLN A 81 7.94 8.32 -4.77
N GLU A 82 8.24 8.42 -3.47
CA GLU A 82 9.06 7.43 -2.77
C GLU A 82 8.40 6.03 -2.73
N VAL A 83 7.08 5.98 -2.59
CA VAL A 83 6.35 4.69 -2.70
C VAL A 83 6.49 4.10 -4.09
N VAL A 84 6.24 4.90 -5.14
CA VAL A 84 6.30 4.44 -6.54
C VAL A 84 7.70 3.93 -6.88
N ILE A 85 8.75 4.71 -6.59
CA ILE A 85 10.13 4.32 -6.90
C ILE A 85 10.54 3.09 -6.07
N GLY A 86 10.17 3.06 -4.79
CA GLY A 86 10.48 1.94 -3.91
C GLY A 86 9.82 0.62 -4.36
N MET A 87 8.58 0.70 -4.84
CA MET A 87 7.84 -0.46 -5.37
C MET A 87 8.33 -0.87 -6.77
N ASP A 88 8.76 0.08 -7.60
CA ASP A 88 9.38 -0.24 -8.91
C ASP A 88 10.73 -0.95 -8.73
N PHE A 89 11.54 -0.48 -7.77
CA PHE A 89 12.82 -1.09 -7.44
C PHE A 89 12.68 -2.52 -6.87
N ASN A 90 11.71 -2.72 -5.99
CA ASN A 90 11.38 -4.03 -5.41
C ASN A 90 9.86 -4.20 -5.26
N PRO A 91 9.18 -4.79 -6.23
CA PRO A 91 7.74 -5.02 -6.15
C PRO A 91 7.35 -6.12 -5.15
N ASP A 92 8.28 -6.99 -4.75
CA ASP A 92 8.02 -8.12 -3.84
C ASP A 92 8.26 -7.72 -2.38
N GLN A 93 7.48 -6.74 -1.90
CA GLN A 93 7.53 -6.20 -0.54
C GLN A 93 6.16 -5.65 -0.11
N ASP A 94 5.98 -5.48 1.19
CA ASP A 94 4.90 -4.70 1.79
C ASP A 94 5.42 -3.32 2.22
N PHE A 95 5.65 -2.45 1.25
CA PHE A 95 6.24 -1.12 1.48
C PHE A 95 5.44 -0.29 2.47
N LEU A 96 4.11 -0.25 2.30
CA LEU A 96 3.23 0.59 3.14
C LEU A 96 2.95 -0.04 4.50
N GLY A 97 2.76 -1.35 4.58
CA GLY A 97 2.55 -2.02 5.87
C GLY A 97 3.80 -1.96 6.76
N GLU A 98 5.00 -2.10 6.18
CA GLU A 98 6.25 -1.90 6.91
C GLU A 98 6.40 -0.46 7.43
N LEU A 99 6.04 0.54 6.63
CA LEU A 99 6.01 1.95 7.06
C LEU A 99 5.00 2.18 8.19
N TYR A 100 3.79 1.63 8.06
CA TYR A 100 2.76 1.74 9.07
C TYR A 100 3.23 1.23 10.44
N MET A 101 3.85 0.05 10.44
CA MET A 101 4.41 -0.56 11.64
C MET A 101 5.61 0.23 12.18
N ALA A 102 6.52 0.68 11.30
CA ALA A 102 7.69 1.45 11.68
C ALA A 102 7.34 2.84 12.24
N LEU A 103 6.27 3.45 11.75
CA LEU A 103 5.76 4.74 12.22
C LEU A 103 4.95 4.63 13.52
N ASP A 104 4.73 3.41 14.04
CA ASP A 104 3.95 3.16 15.25
C ASP A 104 2.56 3.82 15.16
N LEU A 105 1.89 3.58 14.03
CA LEU A 105 0.55 4.10 13.76
C LEU A 105 -0.54 3.14 14.24
N GLY A 106 -0.15 1.92 14.61
CA GLY A 106 -1.03 0.95 15.25
C GLY A 106 -1.52 1.47 16.60
N ASN A 107 -2.80 1.27 16.86
CA ASN A 107 -3.37 1.61 18.15
C ASN A 107 -3.01 0.45 19.11
N ASP A 108 -2.15 0.69 20.10
CA ASP A 108 -1.76 -0.29 21.12
C ASP A 108 -2.97 -0.96 21.80
N HIS A 109 -4.14 -0.27 21.78
CA HIS A 109 -5.39 -0.78 22.32
C HIS A 109 -6.20 -1.64 21.34
N ALA A 110 -5.91 -1.60 20.03
CA ALA A 110 -6.67 -2.35 19.02
C ALA A 110 -6.04 -3.70 18.65
N GLY A 111 -4.78 -3.95 19.06
CA GLY A 111 -4.09 -5.22 18.78
C GLY A 111 -3.97 -5.57 17.29
N GLN A 112 -4.03 -4.57 16.41
CA GLN A 112 -3.91 -4.78 14.98
C GLN A 112 -2.43 -4.94 14.60
N PHE A 113 -2.04 -6.18 14.34
CA PHE A 113 -0.74 -6.51 13.77
C PHE A 113 -0.96 -7.01 12.35
N PHE A 114 -0.24 -6.43 11.39
CA PHE A 114 -0.22 -6.97 10.04
C PHE A 114 0.60 -8.25 10.00
N THR A 115 0.15 -9.20 9.19
CA THR A 115 0.90 -10.42 8.95
C THR A 115 2.24 -10.07 8.29
N PRO A 116 3.38 -10.52 8.83
CA PRO A 116 4.67 -10.23 8.23
C PRO A 116 4.73 -10.69 6.76
N TYR A 117 5.28 -9.87 5.87
CA TYR A 117 5.24 -10.11 4.44
C TYR A 117 5.89 -11.44 4.02
N ASN A 118 6.95 -11.88 4.71
CA ASN A 118 7.57 -13.19 4.47
C ASN A 118 6.61 -14.36 4.74
N VAL A 119 5.70 -14.23 5.70
CA VAL A 119 4.64 -15.21 5.97
C VAL A 119 3.61 -15.17 4.84
N CYS A 120 3.21 -13.97 4.40
CA CYS A 120 2.32 -13.81 3.25
C CYS A 120 2.91 -14.46 1.99
N ARG A 121 4.21 -14.27 1.74
CA ARG A 121 4.91 -14.93 0.62
C ARG A 121 4.85 -16.45 0.72
N MET A 122 5.17 -16.99 1.89
CA MET A 122 5.11 -18.44 2.12
C MET A 122 3.69 -18.97 1.85
N MET A 123 2.66 -18.31 2.37
CA MET A 123 1.26 -18.69 2.14
C MET A 123 0.90 -18.63 0.65
N ALA A 124 1.32 -17.56 -0.04
CA ALA A 124 1.07 -17.38 -1.47
C ALA A 124 1.75 -18.48 -2.31
N GLU A 125 2.98 -18.90 -1.97
CA GLU A 125 3.67 -20.00 -2.67
C GLU A 125 2.96 -21.33 -2.44
N ILE A 126 2.53 -21.63 -1.20
CA ILE A 126 1.84 -22.88 -0.88
C ILE A 126 0.48 -22.95 -1.61
N THR A 127 -0.30 -21.87 -1.55
CA THR A 127 -1.64 -21.82 -2.18
C THR A 127 -1.59 -21.61 -3.69
N GLY A 128 -0.49 -21.05 -4.17
CA GLY A 128 -0.22 -20.77 -5.59
C GLY A 128 0.38 -21.93 -6.37
N THR A 129 0.27 -23.15 -5.90
CA THR A 129 0.67 -24.34 -6.66
C THR A 129 -0.34 -24.61 -7.79
N ASP A 130 0.16 -25.08 -8.94
CA ASP A 130 -0.66 -25.48 -10.11
C ASP A 130 -1.56 -24.37 -10.69
N LEU A 131 -1.21 -23.08 -10.46
CA LEU A 131 -1.99 -21.95 -10.97
C LEU A 131 -2.14 -21.98 -12.50
N GLN A 132 -1.05 -22.26 -13.21
CA GLN A 132 -1.06 -22.31 -14.68
C GLN A 132 -2.08 -23.34 -15.19
N ALA A 133 -2.04 -24.57 -14.66
CA ALA A 133 -2.95 -25.63 -15.06
C ALA A 133 -4.42 -25.30 -14.73
N ARG A 134 -4.67 -24.64 -13.60
CA ARG A 134 -6.02 -24.18 -13.23
C ARG A 134 -6.53 -23.10 -14.17
N ILE A 135 -5.70 -22.11 -14.51
CA ILE A 135 -6.07 -21.03 -15.44
C ILE A 135 -6.30 -21.58 -16.85
N GLU A 136 -5.46 -22.52 -17.32
CA GLU A 136 -5.64 -23.16 -18.63
C GLU A 136 -6.96 -23.94 -18.71
N ARG A 137 -7.38 -24.58 -17.62
CA ARG A 137 -8.64 -25.31 -17.55
C ARG A 137 -9.87 -24.42 -17.43
N ASP A 138 -9.81 -23.40 -16.53
CA ASP A 138 -10.98 -22.65 -16.09
C ASP A 138 -11.03 -21.23 -16.68
N GLY A 139 -9.96 -20.79 -17.38
CA GLY A 139 -9.81 -19.46 -17.95
C GLY A 139 -9.34 -18.40 -16.94
N TRP A 140 -9.68 -18.54 -15.68
CA TRP A 140 -9.33 -17.63 -14.60
C TRP A 140 -9.45 -18.31 -13.24
N ILE A 141 -8.91 -17.68 -12.21
CA ILE A 141 -9.05 -18.12 -10.81
C ILE A 141 -9.50 -16.96 -9.91
N SER A 142 -10.11 -17.28 -8.79
CA SER A 142 -10.37 -16.30 -7.72
C SER A 142 -9.49 -16.57 -6.51
N VAL A 143 -9.04 -15.48 -5.89
CA VAL A 143 -8.30 -15.47 -4.62
C VAL A 143 -9.09 -14.61 -3.65
N ASN A 144 -9.57 -15.22 -2.58
CA ASN A 144 -10.35 -14.53 -1.55
C ASN A 144 -9.53 -14.43 -0.26
N ASP A 145 -9.34 -13.22 0.22
CA ASP A 145 -8.79 -12.93 1.54
C ASP A 145 -9.91 -12.35 2.42
N CYS A 146 -10.47 -13.18 3.28
CA CYS A 146 -11.59 -12.83 4.15
C CYS A 146 -11.18 -11.99 5.38
N ALA A 147 -9.90 -11.69 5.54
CA ALA A 147 -9.35 -10.88 6.62
C ALA A 147 -8.15 -10.06 6.12
N CYS A 148 -8.33 -9.40 4.97
CA CYS A 148 -7.24 -8.87 4.16
C CYS A 148 -6.38 -7.80 4.87
N GLY A 149 -6.91 -7.11 5.88
CA GLY A 149 -6.19 -6.02 6.53
C GLY A 149 -5.69 -4.99 5.50
N ALA A 150 -4.37 -4.80 5.42
CA ALA A 150 -3.73 -3.94 4.43
C ALA A 150 -3.46 -4.61 3.06
N GLY A 151 -3.90 -5.86 2.85
CA GLY A 151 -3.78 -6.55 1.57
C GLY A 151 -2.43 -7.22 1.31
N ALA A 152 -1.56 -7.37 2.29
CA ALA A 152 -0.22 -7.93 2.13
C ALA A 152 -0.21 -9.32 1.49
N LEU A 153 -1.21 -10.18 1.84
CA LEU A 153 -1.34 -11.51 1.25
C LEU A 153 -1.70 -11.45 -0.23
N LEU A 154 -2.60 -10.53 -0.62
CA LEU A 154 -2.99 -10.36 -2.02
C LEU A 154 -1.82 -9.85 -2.87
N VAL A 155 -1.02 -8.91 -2.33
CA VAL A 155 0.22 -8.43 -2.97
C VAL A 155 1.22 -9.58 -3.12
N ALA A 156 1.42 -10.40 -2.09
CA ALA A 156 2.31 -11.55 -2.15
C ALA A 156 1.86 -12.58 -3.19
N PHE A 157 0.53 -12.81 -3.31
CA PHE A 157 -0.03 -13.71 -4.30
C PHE A 157 0.14 -13.17 -5.74
N ALA A 158 -0.08 -11.87 -5.97
CA ALA A 158 0.18 -11.24 -7.25
C ALA A 158 1.66 -11.40 -7.67
N ASN A 159 2.58 -11.24 -6.71
CA ASN A 159 4.01 -11.48 -6.95
C ASN A 159 4.33 -12.95 -7.20
N ALA A 160 3.65 -13.90 -6.55
CA ALA A 160 3.79 -15.33 -6.84
C ALA A 160 3.33 -15.66 -8.27
N CYS A 161 2.23 -15.04 -8.75
CA CYS A 161 1.80 -15.15 -10.13
C CYS A 161 2.87 -14.62 -11.11
N THR A 162 3.44 -13.45 -10.82
CA THR A 162 4.48 -12.82 -11.64
C THR A 162 5.72 -13.72 -11.75
N ARG A 163 6.16 -14.35 -10.64
CA ARG A 163 7.28 -15.31 -10.65
C ARG A 163 6.98 -16.54 -11.52
N GLN A 164 5.72 -16.96 -11.59
CA GLN A 164 5.25 -18.04 -12.47
C GLN A 164 4.93 -17.58 -13.89
N LYS A 165 5.20 -16.31 -14.24
CA LYS A 165 4.89 -15.69 -15.54
C LYS A 165 3.40 -15.66 -15.89
N ILE A 166 2.55 -15.63 -14.87
CA ILE A 166 1.10 -15.49 -15.00
C ILE A 166 0.74 -14.01 -14.94
N ASN A 167 -0.01 -13.53 -15.92
CA ASN A 167 -0.59 -12.19 -15.88
C ASN A 167 -1.80 -12.18 -14.96
N TYR A 168 -1.59 -11.86 -13.68
CA TYR A 168 -2.65 -11.84 -12.68
C TYR A 168 -3.73 -10.79 -12.98
N GLN A 169 -3.41 -9.70 -13.69
CA GLN A 169 -4.37 -8.64 -14.02
C GLN A 169 -5.50 -9.13 -14.96
N THR A 170 -5.26 -10.17 -15.73
CA THR A 170 -6.23 -10.75 -16.66
C THR A 170 -6.77 -12.11 -16.24
N SER A 171 -6.05 -12.80 -15.34
CA SER A 171 -6.33 -14.20 -15.02
C SER A 171 -6.71 -14.44 -13.55
N VAL A 172 -6.64 -13.42 -12.69
CA VAL A 172 -6.94 -13.55 -11.26
C VAL A 172 -7.94 -12.49 -10.80
N LEU A 173 -9.04 -12.94 -10.21
CA LEU A 173 -9.98 -12.09 -9.48
C LEU A 173 -9.59 -12.06 -8.00
N PHE A 174 -9.14 -10.91 -7.51
CA PHE A 174 -8.88 -10.71 -6.08
C PHE A 174 -10.16 -10.24 -5.38
N VAL A 175 -10.48 -10.88 -4.27
CA VAL A 175 -11.61 -10.51 -3.39
C VAL A 175 -11.05 -10.23 -2.01
N ALA A 176 -11.24 -9.04 -1.50
CA ALA A 176 -10.79 -8.57 -0.19
C ALA A 176 -12.00 -8.26 0.71
N GLN A 177 -11.98 -8.76 1.94
CA GLN A 177 -13.03 -8.53 2.94
C GLN A 177 -12.43 -8.06 4.26
#